data_62488d1825644a642d3dbe11ad9823bd
#
_entry.id   62488d1825644a642d3dbe11ad9823bd
#
_cell.length_a   1.000
_cell.length_b   1.000
_cell.length_c   1.000
_cell.angle_alpha   90.00
_cell.angle_beta   90.00
_cell.angle_gamma   90.00
#
_symmetry.space_group_name_H-M   'P 1'
#
loop_
_entity.id
_entity.type
_entity.pdbx_description
1 polymer ?
#
loop_
_entity_poly.entity_id
_entity_poly.type
_entity_poly.pdbx_seq_one_letter_code
_entity_poly.pdbx_strand_id
1 'polypeptide(L)'
;MKRLWVIGCGLWLSCMLSHALVPIEKPTLSEPTGIAPAYFGPNAFPVVEMLDGRTSSTLDVELAGEGYIGYHSNNTVNLFARVHVPLFTRWANITLWMPVYGWYDQYDGKGSGAGDVYISTDIQILHNEWFKTPKAKYIPQMTVRAALKTASGEQFDRRRHYDCPGYFFDLSMGQSIPLKQVTLRLAGSAGFLCWQTDNGRQNDAVMYGLQAALRHEYVSLQATWGGYFGWEQYGDRPMTVKARVAGHVKGFEPYIQYQYGIKDYPFHQLRVGLIYHIAILKNRNTPSNPNNEQ
;
A
#
# COMPACT_ATOMS: atom_id res chain seq x y z
N MET A 1 -14.65 -32.49 -8.07
CA MET A 1 -13.87 -32.61 -6.82
C MET A 1 -12.67 -31.66 -6.69
N LYS A 2 -12.38 -30.78 -7.68
CA LYS A 2 -11.22 -29.83 -7.58
C LYS A 2 -11.55 -28.44 -7.00
N ARG A 3 -12.82 -28.14 -6.70
CA ARG A 3 -13.24 -26.80 -6.19
C ARG A 3 -13.33 -26.68 -4.67
N LEU A 4 -13.30 -27.78 -3.92
CA LEU A 4 -13.34 -27.74 -2.45
C LEU A 4 -11.98 -27.50 -1.77
N TRP A 5 -10.88 -27.70 -2.49
CA TRP A 5 -9.53 -27.56 -1.91
C TRP A 5 -9.11 -26.09 -1.70
N VAL A 6 -9.61 -25.15 -2.50
CA VAL A 6 -9.23 -23.73 -2.39
C VAL A 6 -9.87 -23.08 -1.18
N ILE A 7 -11.10 -23.46 -0.82
CA ILE A 7 -11.81 -22.91 0.35
C ILE A 7 -11.24 -23.51 1.66
N GLY A 8 -10.85 -24.79 1.64
CA GLY A 8 -10.20 -25.43 2.76
C GLY A 8 -8.83 -24.87 3.14
N CYS A 9 -8.02 -24.49 2.13
CA CYS A 9 -6.72 -23.85 2.38
C CYS A 9 -6.83 -22.45 2.98
N GLY A 10 -7.84 -21.66 2.58
CA GLY A 10 -8.07 -20.32 3.14
C GLY A 10 -8.47 -20.34 4.62
N LEU A 11 -9.32 -21.26 5.01
CA LEU A 11 -9.75 -21.44 6.41
C LEU A 11 -8.65 -22.06 7.28
N TRP A 12 -7.80 -22.94 6.72
CA TRP A 12 -6.67 -23.53 7.44
C TRP A 12 -5.55 -22.50 7.67
N LEU A 13 -5.30 -21.62 6.70
CA LEU A 13 -4.32 -20.54 6.84
C LEU A 13 -4.74 -19.55 7.94
N SER A 14 -6.02 -19.19 8.04
CA SER A 14 -6.52 -18.29 9.07
C SER A 14 -6.42 -18.92 10.48
N CYS A 15 -6.61 -20.23 10.60
CA CYS A 15 -6.50 -20.95 11.88
C CYS A 15 -5.04 -21.15 12.31
N MET A 16 -4.12 -21.38 11.37
CA MET A 16 -2.69 -21.52 11.68
C MET A 16 -2.02 -20.18 12.03
N LEU A 17 -2.47 -19.07 11.43
CA LEU A 17 -1.93 -17.74 11.73
C LEU A 17 -2.30 -17.25 13.14
N SER A 18 -3.43 -17.69 13.70
CA SER A 18 -3.80 -17.33 15.07
C SER A 18 -2.89 -17.95 16.14
N HIS A 19 -2.14 -19.00 15.79
CA HIS A 19 -1.26 -19.73 16.74
C HIS A 19 0.24 -19.51 16.47
N ALA A 20 0.62 -18.96 15.31
CA ALA A 20 2.03 -18.82 14.91
C ALA A 20 2.63 -17.43 15.15
N LEU A 21 1.79 -16.44 15.49
CA LEU A 21 2.29 -15.10 15.77
C LEU A 21 2.67 -15.02 17.24
N VAL A 22 3.96 -14.95 17.49
CA VAL A 22 4.50 -14.70 18.84
C VAL A 22 3.84 -13.43 19.38
N PRO A 23 3.26 -13.44 20.59
CA PRO A 23 2.73 -12.22 21.20
C PRO A 23 3.85 -11.19 21.25
N ILE A 24 3.58 -10.00 20.73
CA ILE A 24 4.53 -8.89 20.84
C ILE A 24 4.67 -8.60 22.34
N GLU A 25 5.86 -8.86 22.90
CA GLU A 25 6.15 -8.45 24.27
C GLU A 25 5.88 -6.96 24.41
N LYS A 26 5.16 -6.60 25.46
CA LYS A 26 4.81 -5.22 25.76
C LYS A 26 6.09 -4.39 25.81
N PRO A 27 6.39 -3.52 24.84
CA PRO A 27 7.43 -2.54 25.08
C PRO A 27 6.99 -1.73 26.30
N THR A 28 7.88 -1.49 27.23
CA THR A 28 7.69 -0.50 28.29
C THR A 28 7.69 0.86 27.63
N LEU A 29 6.53 1.26 27.10
CA LEU A 29 6.32 2.60 26.60
C LEU A 29 6.21 3.51 27.84
N SER A 30 7.29 4.21 28.13
CA SER A 30 7.13 5.55 28.66
C SER A 30 6.27 6.28 27.62
N GLU A 31 5.11 6.76 27.98
CA GLU A 31 4.18 7.45 27.08
C GLU A 31 4.80 8.76 26.54
N PRO A 32 5.58 8.76 25.45
CA PRO A 32 6.14 10.01 24.95
C PRO A 32 5.16 10.79 24.12
N THR A 33 4.04 10.17 23.71
CA THR A 33 3.17 10.74 22.67
C THR A 33 1.82 11.22 23.18
N GLY A 34 1.43 10.94 24.44
CA GLY A 34 0.10 11.27 24.95
C GLY A 34 -1.05 10.59 24.17
N ILE A 35 -0.74 9.57 23.35
CA ILE A 35 -1.70 8.79 22.59
C ILE A 35 -2.19 7.64 23.46
N ALA A 36 -3.51 7.48 23.57
CA ALA A 36 -4.09 6.33 24.27
C ALA A 36 -3.67 5.02 23.61
N PRO A 37 -3.40 3.94 24.40
CA PRO A 37 -2.99 2.65 23.87
C PRO A 37 -3.92 2.04 22.82
N ALA A 38 -5.21 2.36 22.84
CA ALA A 38 -6.20 1.94 21.85
C ALA A 38 -5.90 2.42 20.43
N TYR A 39 -5.13 3.48 20.28
CA TYR A 39 -4.79 4.05 18.98
C TYR A 39 -3.48 3.53 18.40
N PHE A 40 -2.76 2.68 19.11
CA PHE A 40 -1.54 2.09 18.60
C PHE A 40 -1.82 1.00 17.56
N GLY A 41 -0.93 0.90 16.61
CA GLY A 41 -1.02 -0.04 15.50
C GLY A 41 -1.43 0.63 14.19
N PRO A 42 -1.72 -0.14 13.15
CA PRO A 42 -1.94 0.38 11.80
C PRO A 42 -3.17 1.28 11.64
N ASN A 43 -4.11 1.17 12.57
CA ASN A 43 -5.33 2.00 12.57
C ASN A 43 -5.13 3.37 13.23
N ALA A 44 -3.99 3.62 13.84
CA ALA A 44 -3.68 4.91 14.43
C ALA A 44 -3.10 5.87 13.39
N PHE A 45 -1.98 5.49 12.78
CA PHE A 45 -1.28 6.31 11.79
C PHE A 45 -0.68 5.42 10.69
N PRO A 46 -1.40 5.21 9.59
CA PRO A 46 -0.93 4.35 8.53
C PRO A 46 0.29 4.94 7.83
N VAL A 47 1.31 4.11 7.63
CA VAL A 47 2.43 4.45 6.74
C VAL A 47 1.96 4.31 5.30
N VAL A 48 2.01 5.40 4.56
CA VAL A 48 1.55 5.48 3.17
C VAL A 48 2.34 4.50 2.29
N GLU A 49 1.65 3.78 1.41
CA GLU A 49 2.30 2.95 0.40
C GLU A 49 3.07 3.83 -0.59
N MET A 50 4.35 3.52 -0.82
CA MET A 50 5.15 4.27 -1.79
C MET A 50 4.86 3.81 -3.22
N LEU A 51 4.99 4.74 -4.17
CA LEU A 51 5.08 4.44 -5.58
C LEU A 51 6.53 4.07 -5.96
N ASP A 52 6.69 3.40 -7.09
CA ASP A 52 8.00 2.99 -7.58
C ASP A 52 8.56 3.91 -8.70
N GLY A 53 7.95 5.09 -8.88
CA GLY A 53 8.33 6.07 -9.90
C GLY A 53 7.67 5.82 -11.26
N ARG A 54 6.66 4.94 -11.36
CA ARG A 54 5.91 4.67 -12.59
C ARG A 54 4.43 4.87 -12.41
N THR A 55 3.78 5.32 -13.46
CA THR A 55 2.33 5.25 -13.65
C THR A 55 1.96 3.97 -14.41
N SER A 56 0.72 3.51 -14.29
CA SER A 56 0.19 2.36 -15.02
C SER A 56 -0.55 2.77 -16.29
N SER A 57 -0.60 1.89 -17.28
CA SER A 57 -1.42 2.02 -18.47
C SER A 57 -2.68 1.16 -18.43
N THR A 58 -2.88 0.40 -17.37
CA THR A 58 -4.03 -0.49 -17.16
C THR A 58 -4.99 0.09 -16.13
N LEU A 59 -6.25 -0.20 -16.29
CA LEU A 59 -7.22 -0.10 -15.22
C LEU A 59 -7.01 -1.31 -14.29
N ASP A 60 -6.66 -1.06 -13.04
CA ASP A 60 -6.39 -2.10 -12.07
C ASP A 60 -7.47 -2.10 -10.99
N VAL A 61 -8.07 -3.26 -10.73
CA VAL A 61 -9.03 -3.46 -9.67
C VAL A 61 -8.44 -4.44 -8.67
N GLU A 62 -8.27 -4.00 -7.43
CA GLU A 62 -7.72 -4.80 -6.33
C GLU A 62 -8.78 -5.05 -5.27
N LEU A 63 -8.85 -6.31 -4.83
CA LEU A 63 -9.60 -6.72 -3.64
C LEU A 63 -8.66 -7.53 -2.74
N ALA A 64 -8.67 -7.24 -1.44
CA ALA A 64 -7.82 -7.93 -0.47
C ALA A 64 -8.48 -8.07 0.89
N GLY A 65 -8.14 -9.17 1.58
CA GLY A 65 -8.36 -9.34 3.00
C GLY A 65 -7.09 -8.98 3.77
N GLU A 66 -7.23 -8.25 4.85
CA GLU A 66 -6.14 -7.83 5.74
C GLU A 66 -6.41 -8.25 7.16
N GLY A 67 -5.44 -8.88 7.79
CA GLY A 67 -5.46 -9.17 9.23
C GLY A 67 -4.34 -8.42 9.92
N TYR A 68 -4.65 -7.78 11.04
CA TYR A 68 -3.69 -7.06 11.89
C TYR A 68 -3.70 -7.64 13.29
N ILE A 69 -2.51 -7.81 13.84
CA ILE A 69 -2.29 -8.06 15.26
C ILE A 69 -1.38 -6.95 15.76
N GLY A 70 -1.87 -6.14 16.64
CA GLY A 70 -1.18 -4.95 17.12
C GLY A 70 -0.87 -5.02 18.61
N TYR A 71 -0.40 -3.89 19.12
CA TYR A 71 -0.08 -3.69 20.52
C TYR A 71 -1.34 -3.84 21.41
N HIS A 72 -1.20 -4.37 22.61
CA HIS A 72 -2.30 -4.67 23.52
C HIS A 72 -3.43 -5.53 22.93
N SER A 73 -3.08 -6.48 22.05
CA SER A 73 -4.08 -7.35 21.39
C SER A 73 -5.10 -6.57 20.55
N ASN A 74 -4.74 -5.40 20.04
CA ASN A 74 -5.55 -4.64 19.10
C ASN A 74 -5.57 -5.35 17.75
N ASN A 75 -6.56 -6.21 17.56
CA ASN A 75 -6.73 -7.00 16.35
C ASN A 75 -7.72 -6.31 15.41
N THR A 76 -7.46 -6.40 14.13
CA THR A 76 -8.37 -5.88 13.11
C THR A 76 -8.34 -6.79 11.90
N VAL A 77 -9.50 -7.00 11.29
CA VAL A 77 -9.64 -7.65 9.98
C VAL A 77 -10.38 -6.70 9.07
N ASN A 78 -9.80 -6.40 7.92
CA ASN A 78 -10.39 -5.50 6.92
C ASN A 78 -10.61 -6.21 5.59
N LEU A 79 -11.68 -5.86 4.91
CA LEU A 79 -11.83 -6.01 3.48
C LEU A 79 -11.39 -4.71 2.81
N PHE A 80 -10.37 -4.79 1.96
CA PHE A 80 -9.78 -3.65 1.28
C PHE A 80 -10.13 -3.67 -0.22
N ALA A 81 -10.41 -2.51 -0.79
CA ALA A 81 -10.58 -2.34 -2.23
C ALA A 81 -9.76 -1.16 -2.74
N ARG A 82 -9.25 -1.29 -3.97
CA ARG A 82 -8.56 -0.24 -4.71
C ARG A 82 -8.92 -0.30 -6.18
N VAL A 83 -9.12 0.87 -6.78
CA VAL A 83 -9.27 1.03 -8.23
C VAL A 83 -8.26 2.06 -8.69
N HIS A 84 -7.47 1.70 -9.69
CA HIS A 84 -6.46 2.55 -10.30
C HIS A 84 -6.80 2.75 -11.77
N VAL A 85 -6.98 3.98 -12.20
CA VAL A 85 -7.47 4.35 -13.53
C VAL A 85 -6.48 5.26 -14.25
N PRO A 86 -5.92 4.86 -15.41
CA PRO A 86 -5.15 5.78 -16.24
C PRO A 86 -6.07 6.83 -16.88
N LEU A 87 -5.67 8.11 -16.78
CA LEU A 87 -6.42 9.26 -17.29
C LEU A 87 -5.96 9.61 -18.71
N PHE A 88 -6.80 9.33 -19.72
CA PHE A 88 -6.54 9.73 -21.14
C PHE A 88 -5.15 9.36 -21.67
N THR A 89 -4.19 9.14 -20.82
CA THR A 89 -2.80 8.82 -21.10
C THR A 89 -2.24 7.91 -20.01
N ARG A 90 -1.21 7.12 -20.36
CA ARG A 90 -0.46 6.30 -19.41
C ARG A 90 0.45 7.10 -18.45
N TRP A 91 0.51 8.41 -18.61
CA TRP A 91 1.37 9.29 -17.81
C TRP A 91 0.65 9.97 -16.65
N ALA A 92 -0.63 9.76 -16.52
CA ALA A 92 -1.42 10.25 -15.39
C ALA A 92 -2.47 9.24 -14.98
N ASN A 93 -2.63 9.04 -13.67
CA ASN A 93 -3.57 8.10 -13.09
C ASN A 93 -4.40 8.76 -11.99
N ILE A 94 -5.60 8.24 -11.77
CA ILE A 94 -6.35 8.43 -10.54
C ILE A 94 -6.44 7.10 -9.83
N THR A 95 -6.23 7.10 -8.52
CA THR A 95 -6.38 5.92 -7.66
C THR A 95 -7.38 6.24 -6.56
N LEU A 96 -8.34 5.33 -6.36
CA LEU A 96 -9.25 5.35 -5.22
C LEU A 96 -9.00 4.08 -4.42
N TRP A 97 -8.94 4.20 -3.08
CA TRP A 97 -8.88 3.03 -2.22
C TRP A 97 -9.50 3.29 -0.87
N MET A 98 -9.95 2.21 -0.23
CA MET A 98 -10.52 2.25 1.10
C MET A 98 -10.53 0.87 1.77
N PRO A 99 -10.51 0.78 3.09
CA PRO A 99 -11.05 -0.35 3.81
C PRO A 99 -12.59 -0.32 3.67
N VAL A 100 -13.15 -1.21 2.85
CA VAL A 100 -14.60 -1.23 2.55
C VAL A 100 -15.40 -1.59 3.79
N TYR A 101 -14.87 -2.52 4.57
CA TYR A 101 -15.45 -2.94 5.84
C TYR A 101 -14.39 -3.58 6.72
N GLY A 102 -14.46 -3.34 8.02
CA GLY A 102 -13.53 -3.88 8.98
C GLY A 102 -14.18 -4.25 10.29
N TRP A 103 -13.64 -5.28 10.94
CA TRP A 103 -13.94 -5.67 12.32
C TRP A 103 -12.72 -5.41 13.17
N TYR A 104 -12.93 -4.88 14.35
CA TYR A 104 -11.86 -4.68 15.31
C TYR A 104 -12.22 -5.28 16.66
N ASP A 105 -11.19 -5.81 17.32
CA ASP A 105 -11.20 -6.25 18.71
C ASP A 105 -10.03 -5.55 19.38
N GLN A 106 -10.30 -4.48 20.09
CA GLN A 106 -9.32 -3.61 20.70
C GLN A 106 -9.45 -3.62 22.21
N TYR A 107 -8.45 -3.12 22.90
CA TYR A 107 -8.38 -3.06 24.35
C TYR A 107 -9.63 -2.46 24.99
N ASP A 108 -10.21 -1.44 24.38
CA ASP A 108 -11.34 -0.66 24.88
C ASP A 108 -12.68 -1.02 24.23
N GLY A 109 -12.74 -2.04 23.38
CA GLY A 109 -13.98 -2.55 22.81
C GLY A 109 -13.87 -3.19 21.45
N LYS A 110 -15.00 -3.70 20.98
CA LYS A 110 -15.16 -4.39 19.70
C LYS A 110 -16.17 -3.65 18.84
N GLY A 111 -16.00 -3.77 17.54
CA GLY A 111 -16.95 -3.18 16.60
C GLY A 111 -16.58 -3.46 15.14
N SER A 112 -17.34 -2.82 14.27
CA SER A 112 -17.14 -2.91 12.83
C SER A 112 -17.57 -1.61 12.17
N GLY A 113 -17.05 -1.35 10.97
CA GLY A 113 -17.40 -0.17 10.18
C GLY A 113 -16.56 -0.03 8.94
N ALA A 114 -16.92 0.90 8.08
CA ALA A 114 -16.15 1.27 6.89
C ALA A 114 -14.99 2.20 7.26
N GLY A 115 -13.91 2.15 6.48
CA GLY A 115 -12.81 3.10 6.59
C GLY A 115 -13.02 4.31 5.69
N ASP A 116 -12.10 5.27 5.77
CA ASP A 116 -12.12 6.46 4.93
C ASP A 116 -11.75 6.16 3.48
N VAL A 117 -12.32 6.93 2.58
CA VAL A 117 -11.96 6.92 1.17
C VAL A 117 -10.71 7.77 0.94
N TYR A 118 -9.77 7.23 0.22
CA TYR A 118 -8.58 7.92 -0.28
C TYR A 118 -8.68 8.11 -1.78
N ILE A 119 -8.25 9.27 -2.24
CA ILE A 119 -8.20 9.62 -3.67
C ILE A 119 -6.81 10.17 -3.95
N SER A 120 -6.12 9.66 -4.95
CA SER A 120 -4.85 10.26 -5.41
C SER A 120 -4.84 10.50 -6.91
N THR A 121 -4.01 11.45 -7.32
CA THR A 121 -3.60 11.66 -8.70
C THR A 121 -2.09 11.48 -8.79
N ASP A 122 -1.66 10.59 -9.67
CA ASP A 122 -0.26 10.25 -9.88
C ASP A 122 0.15 10.72 -11.29
N ILE A 123 1.20 11.52 -11.40
CA ILE A 123 1.66 12.10 -12.65
C ILE A 123 3.11 11.72 -12.91
N GLN A 124 3.38 11.11 -14.07
CA GLN A 124 4.74 10.83 -14.52
C GLN A 124 5.40 12.14 -14.95
N ILE A 125 6.48 12.52 -14.28
CA ILE A 125 7.23 13.75 -14.60
C ILE A 125 8.55 13.48 -15.32
N LEU A 126 9.06 12.23 -15.25
CA LEU A 126 10.23 11.78 -15.99
C LEU A 126 10.07 10.31 -16.35
N HIS A 127 10.26 9.98 -17.64
CA HIS A 127 10.22 8.60 -18.10
C HIS A 127 11.29 8.35 -19.16
N ASN A 128 11.98 7.23 -19.07
CA ASN A 128 13.08 6.88 -19.97
C ASN A 128 12.65 6.76 -21.44
N GLU A 129 11.43 6.34 -21.72
CA GLU A 129 10.90 6.23 -23.10
C GLU A 129 10.73 7.58 -23.84
N TRP A 130 10.76 8.70 -23.10
CA TRP A 130 10.69 10.03 -23.72
C TRP A 130 11.99 10.41 -24.47
N PHE A 131 13.07 9.67 -24.22
CA PHE A 131 14.39 9.96 -24.77
C PHE A 131 14.77 8.90 -25.80
N LYS A 132 15.04 9.35 -27.04
CA LYS A 132 15.43 8.48 -28.17
C LYS A 132 16.95 8.26 -28.21
N THR A 133 17.59 7.96 -27.09
CA THR A 133 19.03 7.75 -27.03
C THR A 133 19.36 6.38 -26.42
N PRO A 134 20.48 5.74 -26.79
CA PRO A 134 20.91 4.49 -26.19
C PRO A 134 21.10 4.59 -24.66
N LYS A 135 21.38 5.79 -24.16
CA LYS A 135 21.54 6.05 -22.72
C LYS A 135 20.21 6.22 -21.98
N ALA A 136 19.08 6.29 -22.68
CA ALA A 136 17.75 6.44 -22.07
C ALA A 136 17.45 5.37 -21.00
N LYS A 137 17.96 4.15 -21.17
CA LYS A 137 17.82 3.05 -20.19
C LYS A 137 18.39 3.36 -18.79
N TYR A 138 19.27 4.35 -18.67
CA TYR A 138 19.84 4.78 -17.39
C TYR A 138 19.12 5.98 -16.79
N ILE A 139 18.11 6.54 -17.49
CA ILE A 139 17.32 7.64 -16.99
C ILE A 139 16.30 7.05 -16.01
N PRO A 140 16.24 7.51 -14.75
CA PRO A 140 15.24 7.05 -13.81
C PRO A 140 13.83 7.48 -14.24
N GLN A 141 12.84 6.79 -13.73
CA GLN A 141 11.44 7.16 -13.87
C GLN A 141 11.00 7.86 -12.60
N MET A 142 10.25 8.97 -12.75
CA MET A 142 9.81 9.78 -11.62
C MET A 142 8.32 10.09 -11.71
N THR A 143 7.62 9.93 -10.60
CA THR A 143 6.22 10.30 -10.44
C THR A 143 6.03 11.25 -9.28
N VAL A 144 5.10 12.18 -9.43
CA VAL A 144 4.56 12.99 -8.33
C VAL A 144 3.17 12.48 -8.04
N ARG A 145 2.84 12.34 -6.77
CA ARG A 145 1.51 12.01 -6.29
C ARG A 145 1.00 13.11 -5.39
N ALA A 146 -0.29 13.45 -5.55
CA ALA A 146 -1.07 14.21 -4.59
C ALA A 146 -2.29 13.39 -4.19
N ALA A 147 -2.56 13.30 -2.89
CA ALA A 147 -3.64 12.48 -2.36
C ALA A 147 -4.42 13.19 -1.26
N LEU A 148 -5.70 12.89 -1.21
CA LEU A 148 -6.62 13.31 -0.18
C LEU A 148 -7.20 12.07 0.52
N LYS A 149 -7.40 12.17 1.82
CA LYS A 149 -8.16 11.25 2.64
C LYS A 149 -9.41 12.00 3.11
N THR A 150 -10.56 11.40 2.89
CA THR A 150 -11.85 11.98 3.33
C THR A 150 -12.11 11.64 4.80
N ALA A 151 -13.03 12.36 5.43
CA ALA A 151 -13.62 12.03 6.73
C ALA A 151 -14.93 11.28 6.51
N SER A 152 -14.85 10.06 5.96
CA SER A 152 -16.04 9.26 5.59
C SER A 152 -16.10 7.92 6.32
N GLY A 153 -15.09 7.61 7.15
CA GLY A 153 -15.03 6.38 7.93
C GLY A 153 -15.95 6.43 9.13
N GLU A 154 -16.26 5.25 9.63
CA GLU A 154 -17.07 5.08 10.83
C GLU A 154 -16.16 4.83 12.05
N GLN A 155 -16.68 5.11 13.24
CA GLN A 155 -16.08 4.79 14.53
C GLN A 155 -14.74 5.51 14.80
N PHE A 156 -14.75 6.80 14.57
CA PHE A 156 -13.63 7.72 14.83
C PHE A 156 -13.05 7.60 16.25
N ASP A 157 -13.87 7.47 17.25
CA ASP A 157 -13.50 7.31 18.65
C ASP A 157 -12.69 6.03 18.94
N ARG A 158 -12.78 5.05 18.05
CA ARG A 158 -12.06 3.77 18.15
C ARG A 158 -10.84 3.68 17.26
N ARG A 159 -10.78 4.49 16.19
CA ARG A 159 -9.74 4.43 15.17
C ARG A 159 -9.32 5.82 14.78
N ARG A 160 -8.32 6.34 15.45
CA ARG A 160 -7.88 7.72 15.39
C ARG A 160 -7.71 8.32 13.99
N HIS A 161 -7.37 7.54 12.98
CA HIS A 161 -7.23 8.02 11.60
C HIS A 161 -8.47 7.83 10.74
N TYR A 162 -9.56 7.26 11.28
CA TYR A 162 -10.84 7.18 10.60
C TYR A 162 -11.68 8.40 10.93
N ASP A 163 -12.58 8.75 9.99
CA ASP A 163 -13.42 9.94 10.10
C ASP A 163 -12.62 11.24 10.37
N CYS A 164 -11.42 11.28 9.87
CA CYS A 164 -10.58 12.46 9.93
C CYS A 164 -9.97 12.75 8.55
N PRO A 165 -10.04 14.01 8.07
CA PRO A 165 -9.46 14.35 6.78
C PRO A 165 -7.94 14.33 6.85
N GLY A 166 -7.33 14.16 5.70
CA GLY A 166 -5.88 14.20 5.56
C GLY A 166 -5.47 14.42 4.11
N TYR A 167 -4.21 14.73 3.93
CA TYR A 167 -3.61 14.82 2.61
C TYR A 167 -2.14 14.41 2.66
N PHE A 168 -1.63 14.00 1.54
CA PHE A 168 -0.20 13.79 1.36
C PHE A 168 0.21 14.02 -0.09
N PHE A 169 1.47 14.33 -0.26
CA PHE A 169 2.10 14.42 -1.56
C PHE A 169 3.52 13.87 -1.49
N ASP A 170 3.92 13.18 -2.52
CA ASP A 170 5.26 12.61 -2.61
C ASP A 170 5.81 12.61 -4.03
N LEU A 171 7.13 12.60 -4.08
CA LEU A 171 7.94 12.34 -5.25
C LEU A 171 8.53 10.94 -5.10
N SER A 172 8.29 10.09 -6.07
CA SER A 172 8.89 8.76 -6.15
C SER A 172 9.79 8.65 -7.38
N MET A 173 10.95 8.05 -7.21
CA MET A 173 11.92 7.82 -8.27
C MET A 173 12.35 6.36 -8.28
N GLY A 174 12.46 5.76 -9.46
CA GLY A 174 12.89 4.37 -9.57
C GLY A 174 13.64 4.07 -10.86
N GLN A 175 14.49 3.04 -10.78
CA GLN A 175 15.30 2.55 -11.88
C GLN A 175 15.15 1.04 -12.02
N SER A 176 14.96 0.58 -13.26
CA SER A 176 14.93 -0.84 -13.61
C SER A 176 16.28 -1.29 -14.18
N ILE A 177 16.80 -2.37 -13.65
CA ILE A 177 18.07 -3.00 -14.05
C ILE A 177 17.76 -4.39 -14.57
N PRO A 178 17.85 -4.64 -15.89
CA PRO A 178 17.62 -5.96 -16.46
C PRO A 178 18.76 -6.92 -16.06
N LEU A 179 18.41 -8.09 -15.52
CA LEU A 179 19.30 -9.17 -15.13
C LEU A 179 18.81 -10.44 -15.84
N LYS A 180 19.49 -10.94 -16.84
CA LYS A 180 19.13 -12.16 -17.59
C LYS A 180 17.62 -12.47 -17.68
N GLN A 181 17.08 -13.22 -16.71
CA GLN A 181 15.67 -13.67 -16.66
C GLN A 181 14.79 -12.84 -15.72
N VAL A 182 15.37 -11.95 -14.95
CA VAL A 182 14.66 -11.11 -13.99
C VAL A 182 15.00 -9.63 -14.18
N THR A 183 14.12 -8.75 -13.75
CA THR A 183 14.40 -7.33 -13.67
C THR A 183 14.44 -6.93 -12.21
N LEU A 184 15.55 -6.35 -11.78
CA LEU A 184 15.65 -5.67 -10.48
C LEU A 184 15.15 -4.24 -10.64
N ARG A 185 14.21 -3.83 -9.79
CA ARG A 185 13.81 -2.44 -9.68
C ARG A 185 14.15 -1.90 -8.30
N LEU A 186 14.85 -0.79 -8.28
CA LEU A 186 15.13 -0.03 -7.06
C LEU A 186 14.37 1.29 -7.15
N ALA A 187 13.73 1.68 -6.05
CA ALA A 187 12.98 2.92 -5.96
C ALA A 187 13.12 3.57 -4.58
N GLY A 188 12.97 4.88 -4.56
CA GLY A 188 12.89 5.68 -3.35
C GLY A 188 11.79 6.72 -3.47
N SER A 189 11.22 7.12 -2.34
CA SER A 189 10.23 8.19 -2.26
C SER A 189 10.50 9.10 -1.07
N ALA A 190 10.11 10.36 -1.24
CA ALA A 190 10.08 11.35 -0.18
C ALA A 190 8.89 12.28 -0.39
N GLY A 191 8.30 12.73 0.71
CA GLY A 191 7.11 13.57 0.63
C GLY A 191 6.71 14.13 1.97
N PHE A 192 5.49 14.60 2.01
CA PHE A 192 4.87 15.21 3.18
C PHE A 192 3.46 14.64 3.36
N LEU A 193 3.06 14.44 4.59
CA LEU A 193 1.68 14.11 4.95
C LEU A 193 1.17 14.99 6.07
N CYS A 194 -0.14 15.17 6.08
CA CYS A 194 -0.88 15.80 7.15
C CYS A 194 -2.10 14.94 7.47
N TRP A 195 -2.21 14.48 8.70
CA TRP A 195 -3.41 13.86 9.22
C TRP A 195 -4.07 14.83 10.19
N GLN A 196 -5.31 15.23 9.91
CA GLN A 196 -6.10 15.97 10.88
C GLN A 196 -6.76 14.96 11.83
N THR A 197 -6.30 14.94 13.06
CA THR A 197 -6.78 14.01 14.08
C THR A 197 -7.80 14.68 15.01
N ASP A 198 -8.27 13.98 16.03
CA ASP A 198 -9.24 14.46 17.01
C ASP A 198 -8.82 15.76 17.72
N ASN A 199 -9.79 16.47 18.28
CA ASN A 199 -9.60 17.73 19.02
C ASN A 199 -8.89 18.85 18.23
N GLY A 200 -9.03 18.89 16.91
CA GLY A 200 -8.41 19.90 16.06
C GLY A 200 -6.88 19.78 15.98
N ARG A 201 -6.32 18.66 16.37
CA ARG A 201 -4.88 18.38 16.28
C ARG A 201 -4.51 17.97 14.88
N GLN A 202 -3.30 18.32 14.49
CA GLN A 202 -2.72 18.00 13.19
C GLN A 202 -1.44 17.21 13.39
N ASN A 203 -1.25 16.17 12.59
CA ASN A 203 -0.03 15.40 12.57
C ASN A 203 0.67 15.62 11.22
N ASP A 204 1.56 16.60 11.18
CA ASP A 204 2.38 16.93 10.03
C ASP A 204 3.68 16.13 10.06
N ALA A 205 4.04 15.53 8.93
CA ALA A 205 5.21 14.69 8.89
C ALA A 205 5.89 14.66 7.51
N VAL A 206 7.22 14.55 7.51
CA VAL A 206 7.98 14.14 6.34
C VAL A 206 7.86 12.63 6.19
N MET A 207 7.44 12.15 5.03
CA MET A 207 7.38 10.74 4.69
C MET A 207 8.53 10.32 3.79
N TYR A 208 8.93 9.05 3.89
CA TYR A 208 10.03 8.49 3.13
C TYR A 208 9.84 6.99 2.90
N GLY A 209 10.49 6.47 1.85
CA GLY A 209 10.48 5.04 1.57
C GLY A 209 11.57 4.59 0.62
N LEU A 210 11.98 3.33 0.76
CA LEU A 210 12.85 2.62 -0.16
C LEU A 210 12.21 1.29 -0.54
N GLN A 211 12.37 0.89 -1.78
CA GLN A 211 11.81 -0.33 -2.33
C GLN A 211 12.83 -1.03 -3.21
N ALA A 212 12.89 -2.35 -3.08
CA ALA A 212 13.56 -3.24 -4.03
C ALA A 212 12.55 -4.30 -4.50
N ALA A 213 12.48 -4.51 -5.81
CA ALA A 213 11.61 -5.54 -6.39
C ALA A 213 12.36 -6.36 -7.44
N LEU A 214 12.20 -7.68 -7.40
CA LEU A 214 12.63 -8.62 -8.41
C LEU A 214 11.42 -9.10 -9.18
N ARG A 215 11.39 -8.92 -10.49
CA ARG A 215 10.29 -9.34 -11.35
C ARG A 215 10.76 -10.36 -12.35
N HIS A 216 10.14 -11.52 -12.33
CA HIS A 216 10.17 -12.56 -13.35
C HIS A 216 8.84 -12.55 -14.12
N GLU A 217 8.77 -13.26 -15.23
CA GLU A 217 7.54 -13.37 -16.05
C GLU A 217 6.33 -13.84 -15.24
N TYR A 218 6.49 -14.83 -14.36
CA TYR A 218 5.41 -15.48 -13.61
C TYR A 218 5.30 -15.05 -12.15
N VAL A 219 6.32 -14.42 -11.60
CA VAL A 219 6.37 -14.10 -10.17
C VAL A 219 7.16 -12.83 -9.92
N SER A 220 6.75 -12.06 -8.93
CA SER A 220 7.53 -10.93 -8.42
C SER A 220 7.69 -11.00 -6.90
N LEU A 221 8.83 -10.55 -6.44
CA LEU A 221 9.17 -10.35 -5.03
C LEU A 221 9.43 -8.87 -4.81
N GLN A 222 8.86 -8.31 -3.76
CA GLN A 222 9.06 -6.91 -3.41
C GLN A 222 9.35 -6.79 -1.92
N ALA A 223 10.33 -5.98 -1.57
CA ALA A 223 10.60 -5.54 -0.21
C ALA A 223 10.50 -4.01 -0.17
N THR A 224 9.85 -3.48 0.85
CA THR A 224 9.70 -2.04 1.05
C THR A 224 10.01 -1.71 2.50
N TRP A 225 10.76 -0.65 2.71
CA TRP A 225 10.98 -0.03 4.00
C TRP A 225 10.52 1.42 3.91
N GLY A 226 9.79 1.90 4.91
CA GLY A 226 9.31 3.27 4.89
C GLY A 226 8.66 3.67 6.19
N GLY A 227 8.37 4.96 6.27
CA GLY A 227 7.78 5.57 7.44
C GLY A 227 7.56 7.05 7.25
N TYR A 228 7.32 7.71 8.35
CA TYR A 228 7.29 9.17 8.36
C TYR A 228 7.84 9.71 9.68
N PHE A 229 8.13 10.98 9.68
CA PHE A 229 8.73 11.70 10.78
C PHE A 229 7.87 12.93 11.10
N GLY A 230 7.01 12.80 12.10
CA GLY A 230 6.18 13.88 12.59
C GLY A 230 6.97 14.84 13.47
N TRP A 231 6.64 16.13 13.41
CA TRP A 231 7.26 17.17 14.23
C TRP A 231 6.26 17.95 15.08
N GLU A 232 4.96 17.75 14.84
CA GLU A 232 3.92 18.33 15.67
C GLU A 232 3.85 17.66 17.05
N GLN A 233 2.91 18.03 17.86
CA GLN A 233 2.81 17.77 19.31
C GLN A 233 3.24 16.39 19.80
N TYR A 234 3.06 15.35 18.98
CA TYR A 234 3.33 13.97 19.38
C TYR A 234 4.65 13.41 18.84
N GLY A 235 5.21 14.03 17.79
CA GLY A 235 6.48 13.60 17.22
C GLY A 235 6.49 12.15 16.75
N ASP A 236 5.37 11.65 16.21
CA ASP A 236 5.22 10.28 15.76
C ASP A 236 6.24 9.92 14.66
N ARG A 237 6.86 8.76 14.78
CA ARG A 237 7.91 8.29 13.85
C ARG A 237 7.70 6.83 13.48
N PRO A 238 6.51 6.42 13.01
CA PRO A 238 6.27 5.04 12.66
C PRO A 238 7.14 4.61 11.49
N MET A 239 7.62 3.39 11.57
CA MET A 239 8.47 2.78 10.56
C MET A 239 8.01 1.35 10.32
N THR A 240 7.93 0.95 9.07
CA THR A 240 7.48 -0.40 8.68
C THR A 240 8.42 -1.03 7.66
N VAL A 241 8.47 -2.36 7.68
CA VAL A 241 8.97 -3.18 6.58
C VAL A 241 7.84 -4.00 6.01
N LYS A 242 7.84 -4.17 4.70
CA LYS A 242 6.86 -4.99 3.96
C LYS A 242 7.60 -5.95 3.05
N ALA A 243 7.09 -7.16 2.93
CA ALA A 243 7.50 -8.13 1.93
C ALA A 243 6.26 -8.61 1.18
N ARG A 244 6.30 -8.62 -0.14
CA ARG A 244 5.20 -9.06 -1.00
C ARG A 244 5.71 -10.07 -2.03
N VAL A 245 4.93 -11.12 -2.23
CA VAL A 245 5.08 -12.09 -3.30
C VAL A 245 3.82 -12.03 -4.15
N ALA A 246 3.96 -11.86 -5.46
CA ALA A 246 2.83 -11.85 -6.38
C ALA A 246 3.07 -12.77 -7.57
N GLY A 247 2.02 -13.46 -8.01
CA GLY A 247 2.00 -14.26 -9.23
C GLY A 247 1.43 -13.46 -10.41
N HIS A 248 1.83 -13.75 -11.65
CA HIS A 248 1.32 -13.08 -12.83
C HIS A 248 0.67 -14.11 -13.77
N VAL A 249 -0.67 -14.09 -13.89
CA VAL A 249 -1.44 -15.06 -14.67
C VAL A 249 -2.53 -14.36 -15.49
N LYS A 250 -2.32 -14.19 -16.79
CA LYS A 250 -3.35 -13.71 -17.75
C LYS A 250 -4.17 -12.49 -17.27
N GLY A 251 -3.50 -11.44 -16.80
CA GLY A 251 -4.16 -10.23 -16.30
C GLY A 251 -4.56 -10.29 -14.82
N PHE A 252 -4.38 -11.41 -14.15
CA PHE A 252 -4.55 -11.54 -12.71
C PHE A 252 -3.21 -11.53 -11.98
N GLU A 253 -3.15 -10.83 -10.88
CA GLU A 253 -1.99 -10.78 -9.98
C GLU A 253 -2.46 -11.13 -8.55
N PRO A 254 -2.55 -12.45 -8.21
CA PRO A 254 -2.73 -12.87 -6.82
C PRO A 254 -1.46 -12.56 -6.04
N TYR A 255 -1.61 -12.12 -4.78
CA TYR A 255 -0.47 -11.79 -3.94
C TYR A 255 -0.69 -12.08 -2.47
N ILE A 256 0.42 -12.25 -1.77
CA ILE A 256 0.49 -12.28 -0.30
C ILE A 256 1.51 -11.21 0.11
N GLN A 257 1.15 -10.41 1.09
CA GLN A 257 2.01 -9.37 1.65
C GLN A 257 2.03 -9.50 3.17
N TYR A 258 3.23 -9.46 3.72
CA TYR A 258 3.44 -9.32 5.16
C TYR A 258 4.05 -7.95 5.46
N GLN A 259 3.59 -7.31 6.53
CA GLN A 259 4.13 -6.05 7.02
C GLN A 259 4.38 -6.16 8.52
N TYR A 260 5.47 -5.55 8.97
CA TYR A 260 5.83 -5.41 10.37
C TYR A 260 6.11 -3.95 10.71
N GLY A 261 5.50 -3.48 11.81
CA GLY A 261 5.80 -2.18 12.41
C GLY A 261 7.04 -2.30 13.28
N ILE A 262 8.12 -1.57 12.91
CA ILE A 262 9.41 -1.63 13.62
C ILE A 262 9.43 -0.63 14.76
N LYS A 263 8.83 0.54 14.56
CA LYS A 263 8.96 1.66 15.47
C LYS A 263 7.63 2.38 15.67
N ASP A 264 7.42 2.89 16.87
CA ASP A 264 6.28 3.62 17.43
C ASP A 264 5.00 2.80 17.51
N TYR A 265 4.61 2.09 16.44
CA TYR A 265 3.39 1.29 16.36
C TYR A 265 3.73 -0.15 15.97
N PRO A 266 4.21 -1.00 16.91
CA PRO A 266 4.53 -2.39 16.62
C PRO A 266 3.26 -3.17 16.29
N PHE A 267 3.24 -3.81 15.14
CA PHE A 267 2.14 -4.66 14.68
C PHE A 267 2.60 -5.65 13.62
N HIS A 268 1.83 -6.71 13.44
CA HIS A 268 1.94 -7.62 12.32
C HIS A 268 0.72 -7.45 11.42
N GLN A 269 0.93 -7.42 10.12
CA GLN A 269 -0.15 -7.44 9.12
C GLN A 269 0.12 -8.53 8.11
N LEU A 270 -0.91 -9.30 7.81
CA LEU A 270 -0.96 -10.16 6.64
C LEU A 270 -2.07 -9.65 5.70
N ARG A 271 -1.73 -9.42 4.43
CA ARG A 271 -2.69 -9.09 3.38
C ARG A 271 -2.62 -10.17 2.30
N VAL A 272 -3.78 -10.68 1.92
CA VAL A 272 -3.95 -11.60 0.79
C VAL A 272 -4.92 -10.95 -0.18
N GLY A 273 -4.52 -10.80 -1.43
CA GLY A 273 -5.32 -10.07 -2.41
C GLY A 273 -5.14 -10.55 -3.83
N LEU A 274 -5.97 -9.98 -4.68
CA LEU A 274 -5.99 -10.20 -6.12
C LEU A 274 -6.12 -8.85 -6.81
N ILE A 275 -5.25 -8.60 -7.79
CA ILE A 275 -5.37 -7.47 -8.70
C ILE A 275 -5.78 -8.02 -10.08
N TYR A 276 -6.75 -7.37 -10.70
CA TYR A 276 -7.14 -7.62 -12.08
C TYR A 276 -6.76 -6.43 -12.95
N HIS A 277 -5.91 -6.69 -13.95
CA HIS A 277 -5.40 -5.69 -14.88
C HIS A 277 -6.21 -5.69 -16.17
N ILE A 278 -6.81 -4.57 -16.52
CA ILE A 278 -7.62 -4.38 -17.72
C ILE A 278 -6.91 -3.39 -18.65
N ALA A 279 -6.52 -3.84 -19.83
CA ALA A 279 -5.90 -2.97 -20.84
C ALA A 279 -6.96 -2.05 -21.45
N ILE A 280 -6.98 -0.77 -21.07
CA ILE A 280 -7.95 0.23 -21.61
C ILE A 280 -7.30 1.22 -22.58
N LEU A 281 -5.99 1.44 -22.48
CA LEU A 281 -5.25 2.29 -23.40
C LEU A 281 -4.63 1.46 -24.51
N LYS A 282 -5.01 1.72 -25.76
CA LYS A 282 -4.33 1.11 -26.92
C LYS A 282 -2.85 1.50 -26.93
N ASN A 283 -1.98 0.52 -26.92
CA ASN A 283 -0.55 0.74 -27.15
C ASN A 283 -0.37 1.23 -28.61
N ARG A 284 -0.20 2.53 -28.82
CA ARG A 284 0.03 3.11 -30.14
C ARG A 284 1.37 2.68 -30.78
N ASN A 285 2.19 1.92 -30.08
CA ASN A 285 3.53 1.51 -30.50
C ASN A 285 3.68 0.02 -30.84
N THR A 286 2.59 -0.75 -30.94
CA THR A 286 2.67 -2.04 -31.61
C THR A 286 2.60 -1.76 -33.11
N PRO A 287 3.68 -1.99 -33.90
CA PRO A 287 3.56 -1.93 -35.35
C PRO A 287 2.46 -2.91 -35.74
N SER A 288 1.45 -2.43 -36.45
CA SER A 288 0.44 -3.28 -37.06
C SER A 288 1.17 -4.33 -37.88
N ASN A 289 1.06 -5.59 -37.46
CA ASN A 289 1.58 -6.70 -38.25
C ASN A 289 0.78 -6.69 -39.56
N PRO A 290 1.40 -6.40 -40.74
CA PRO A 290 0.66 -6.29 -41.99
C PRO A 290 0.06 -7.62 -42.48
N ASN A 291 0.23 -8.71 -41.74
CA ASN A 291 -0.20 -10.05 -42.12
C ASN A 291 -1.58 -10.47 -41.54
N ASN A 292 -2.34 -9.58 -40.91
CA ASN A 292 -3.66 -9.91 -40.37
C ASN A 292 -4.83 -9.32 -41.20
N GLU A 293 -4.58 -8.85 -42.42
CA GLU A 293 -5.62 -8.50 -43.39
C GLU A 293 -5.58 -9.50 -44.57
N GLN A 294 -6.04 -10.73 -44.34
CA GLN A 294 -6.54 -11.64 -45.37
C GLN A 294 -7.72 -12.45 -44.84
#